data_68216ee3a0bb72f5db00e2a5bd43c29a
#
_entry.id   68216ee3a0bb72f5db00e2a5bd43c29a
#
_cell.length_a   1.000
_cell.length_b   1.000
_cell.length_c   1.000
_cell.angle_alpha   90.00
_cell.angle_beta   90.00
_cell.angle_gamma   90.00
#
_symmetry.space_group_name_H-M   'P 1'
#
loop_
_entity.id
_entity.type
_entity.pdbx_description
1 polymer ?
#
loop_
_entity_poly.entity_id
_entity_poly.type
_entity_poly.pdbx_seq_one_letter_code
_entity_poly.pdbx_strand_id
1 'polypeptide(L)'
;MISVSKLYCGGTAESDGLRYGHGGQGPQVGPGAPPTSKTAAQRRPVTVWNVTRTCNLRCIHCYTDSDAKKYSGELTTEEGKTLIRDLADFEIPALLFSGGEPLARPDLFDLVEHARSLGIRPTLSTNGTLITDDTARQIKRAGFTYVGISLDGIGEINDRFRGVGGAFDRAVRGFKACVGVGQRVGLRLTLTRHNFANLHGIFDFIEREHVDRACFYHLVYAGRGGQIADDDLSREETRQAIDVILERTEDFHRRGLNKEILTVDNHVDGIYLYLKLRDKDPARAEQVLKLLTWNGGGMYSSGVGIGDIDFQGNVHADQFWMHHAFGNVRQRPFSRIWTDTSDPLMAGLKDRRAKIKGRCAPGICKWFDACGGAMRVRADLVHNDPWAPEPACYLTDEEIGFTAEKQKMVKARGEDFPMPAFSRPPRRVSPQPASSPPATSCTGGTEA
;
A
#
# COMPACT_ATOMS: atom_id res chain seq x y z
N MET A 1 -0.47 -5.01 3.16
CA MET A 1 -1.52 -5.00 2.11
C MET A 1 -2.53 -6.08 2.44
N ILE A 2 -3.80 -5.72 2.63
CA ILE A 2 -4.92 -6.60 2.99
C ILE A 2 -5.89 -6.68 1.81
N SER A 3 -6.17 -7.88 1.31
CA SER A 3 -7.15 -8.09 0.24
C SER A 3 -8.55 -8.18 0.84
N VAL A 4 -9.31 -7.09 0.76
CA VAL A 4 -10.70 -7.04 1.25
C VAL A 4 -11.57 -7.99 0.44
N SER A 5 -11.47 -7.96 -0.89
CA SER A 5 -12.24 -8.83 -1.79
C SER A 5 -12.04 -10.32 -1.44
N LYS A 6 -10.79 -10.74 -1.15
CA LYS A 6 -10.52 -12.14 -0.77
C LYS A 6 -10.98 -12.45 0.66
N LEU A 7 -10.51 -11.67 1.61
CA LEU A 7 -10.69 -12.03 3.02
C LEU A 7 -12.15 -11.84 3.46
N TYR A 8 -12.78 -10.72 3.10
CA TYR A 8 -14.15 -10.41 3.52
C TYR A 8 -15.18 -11.14 2.67
N CYS A 9 -15.03 -11.13 1.34
CA CYS A 9 -16.04 -11.66 0.42
C CYS A 9 -15.74 -13.07 -0.12
N GLY A 10 -14.52 -13.59 0.04
CA GLY A 10 -14.13 -14.88 -0.55
C GLY A 10 -13.74 -14.85 -2.02
N GLY A 11 -13.64 -13.66 -2.61
CA GLY A 11 -13.18 -13.48 -3.98
C GLY A 11 -11.76 -14.01 -4.20
N THR A 12 -11.38 -14.16 -5.45
CA THR A 12 -10.02 -14.59 -5.83
C THR A 12 -9.42 -13.62 -6.83
N ALA A 13 -8.15 -13.28 -6.64
CA ALA A 13 -7.36 -12.48 -7.56
C ALA A 13 -6.00 -13.15 -7.81
N GLU A 14 -5.45 -12.98 -9.00
CA GLU A 14 -4.12 -13.54 -9.36
C GLU A 14 -3.03 -13.15 -8.36
N SER A 15 -3.09 -11.92 -7.85
CA SER A 15 -2.11 -11.39 -6.92
C SER A 15 -2.22 -11.97 -5.49
N ASP A 16 -3.27 -12.71 -5.16
CA ASP A 16 -3.47 -13.30 -3.82
C ASP A 16 -2.43 -14.36 -3.49
N GLY A 17 -1.89 -15.07 -4.49
CA GLY A 17 -0.82 -16.04 -4.29
C GLY A 17 0.42 -15.46 -3.62
N LEU A 18 0.76 -14.20 -3.91
CA LEU A 18 1.88 -13.50 -3.29
C LEU A 18 1.64 -13.19 -1.81
N ARG A 19 0.37 -13.03 -1.39
CA ARG A 19 -0.01 -12.63 -0.02
C ARG A 19 -0.42 -13.80 0.85
N TYR A 20 -1.09 -14.80 0.28
CA TYR A 20 -1.76 -15.87 1.03
C TYR A 20 -1.39 -17.28 0.55
N GLY A 21 -0.38 -17.40 -0.31
CA GLY A 21 0.06 -18.66 -0.89
C GLY A 21 -0.83 -19.17 -2.04
N HIS A 22 -0.30 -20.13 -2.80
CA HIS A 22 -1.05 -20.77 -3.88
C HIS A 22 -2.07 -21.74 -3.29
N GLY A 23 -3.33 -21.63 -3.72
CA GLY A 23 -4.42 -22.51 -3.30
C GLY A 23 -5.37 -21.91 -2.26
N GLY A 24 -5.09 -20.73 -1.67
CA GLY A 24 -6.02 -20.02 -0.76
C GLY A 24 -6.37 -20.78 0.54
N GLN A 25 -5.90 -22.00 0.68
CA GLN A 25 -5.79 -22.75 1.91
C GLN A 25 -4.36 -22.55 2.39
N GLY A 26 -4.17 -21.96 3.57
CA GLY A 26 -2.87 -21.95 4.21
C GLY A 26 -2.25 -23.36 4.12
N PRO A 27 -0.94 -23.55 4.29
CA PRO A 27 -0.33 -24.84 4.10
C PRO A 27 -1.16 -25.89 4.84
N GLN A 28 -1.49 -27.00 4.16
CA GLN A 28 -2.03 -28.17 4.84
C GLN A 28 -0.88 -28.72 5.70
N VAL A 29 -0.83 -28.20 6.92
CA VAL A 29 0.15 -28.62 7.91
C VAL A 29 -0.47 -29.80 8.64
N GLY A 30 0.07 -30.99 8.39
CA GLY A 30 -0.19 -32.15 9.25
C GLY A 30 0.18 -31.80 10.71
N PRO A 31 -0.42 -32.47 11.71
CA PRO A 31 -0.10 -32.23 13.11
C PRO A 31 1.42 -32.34 13.35
N GLY A 32 2.07 -31.25 13.73
CA GLY A 32 3.50 -31.22 14.07
C GLY A 32 4.47 -30.68 13.02
N ALA A 33 4.04 -30.33 11.82
CA ALA A 33 4.91 -29.67 10.84
C ALA A 33 4.94 -28.15 11.10
N PRO A 34 6.13 -27.49 11.14
CA PRO A 34 6.19 -26.04 11.25
C PRO A 34 5.57 -25.41 9.99
N PRO A 35 4.91 -24.23 10.11
CA PRO A 35 4.42 -23.54 8.94
C PRO A 35 5.61 -23.27 8.00
N THR A 36 5.51 -23.72 6.75
CA THR A 36 6.54 -23.53 5.71
C THR A 36 6.58 -22.09 5.21
N SER A 37 6.43 -21.11 6.09
CA SER A 37 6.70 -19.72 5.77
C SER A 37 8.22 -19.55 5.70
N LYS A 38 8.72 -19.06 4.56
CA LYS A 38 10.12 -18.65 4.43
C LYS A 38 10.49 -17.74 5.62
N THR A 39 11.63 -18.00 6.24
CA THR A 39 12.17 -17.11 7.27
C THR A 39 12.46 -15.72 6.66
N ALA A 40 12.61 -14.70 7.48
CA ALA A 40 12.98 -13.37 7.00
C ALA A 40 14.24 -13.38 6.12
N ALA A 41 15.23 -14.24 6.46
CA ALA A 41 16.45 -14.40 5.69
C ALA A 41 16.24 -15.06 4.31
N GLN A 42 15.23 -15.91 4.18
CA GLN A 42 14.89 -16.60 2.92
C GLN A 42 13.96 -15.80 2.01
N ARG A 43 13.34 -14.73 2.53
CA ARG A 43 12.46 -13.88 1.74
C ARG A 43 13.25 -12.93 0.86
N ARG A 44 12.82 -12.79 -0.38
CA ARG A 44 13.32 -11.76 -1.30
C ARG A 44 12.29 -10.64 -1.35
N PRO A 45 12.70 -9.36 -1.25
CA PRO A 45 11.76 -8.26 -1.22
C PRO A 45 11.15 -7.99 -2.59
N VAL A 46 9.89 -7.60 -2.64
CA VAL A 46 9.42 -6.74 -3.72
C VAL A 46 10.23 -5.44 -3.61
N THR A 47 10.97 -5.10 -4.65
CA THR A 47 11.85 -3.93 -4.61
C THR A 47 11.17 -2.76 -5.29
N VAL A 48 11.06 -1.65 -4.58
CA VAL A 48 10.68 -0.35 -5.13
C VAL A 48 11.96 0.35 -5.58
N TRP A 49 11.99 0.89 -6.79
CA TRP A 49 13.05 1.77 -7.22
C TRP A 49 12.47 3.12 -7.60
N ASN A 50 12.78 4.13 -6.82
CA ASN A 50 12.46 5.52 -7.12
C ASN A 50 13.44 6.03 -8.18
N VAL A 51 13.17 5.72 -9.45
CA VAL A 51 14.10 5.90 -10.59
C VAL A 51 14.49 7.35 -10.86
N THR A 52 13.66 8.28 -10.39
CA THR A 52 13.88 9.73 -10.45
C THR A 52 13.18 10.43 -9.30
N ARG A 53 13.66 11.59 -8.87
CA ARG A 53 12.94 12.49 -7.96
C ARG A 53 12.17 13.58 -8.71
N THR A 54 12.44 13.78 -10.02
CA THR A 54 11.70 14.72 -10.85
C THR A 54 10.24 14.30 -10.97
N CYS A 55 9.31 15.25 -10.79
CA CYS A 55 7.87 15.01 -10.92
C CYS A 55 7.19 16.24 -11.51
N ASN A 56 6.22 16.02 -12.38
CA ASN A 56 5.39 17.09 -12.96
C ASN A 56 4.20 17.50 -12.07
N LEU A 57 4.06 16.88 -10.88
CA LEU A 57 3.06 17.23 -9.86
C LEU A 57 3.71 17.60 -8.54
N ARG A 58 2.91 18.21 -7.62
CA ARG A 58 3.36 18.61 -6.29
C ARG A 58 2.36 18.16 -5.21
N CYS A 59 2.19 16.85 -5.09
CA CYS A 59 1.21 16.26 -4.16
C CYS A 59 1.50 16.64 -2.70
N ILE A 60 0.43 16.93 -1.93
CA ILE A 60 0.55 17.34 -0.52
C ILE A 60 1.10 16.23 0.39
N HIS A 61 0.94 14.95 0.02
CA HIS A 61 1.35 13.76 0.78
C HIS A 61 2.60 13.06 0.22
N CYS A 62 3.35 13.70 -0.68
CA CYS A 62 4.46 13.06 -1.39
C CYS A 62 5.57 12.60 -0.44
N TYR A 63 5.82 11.30 -0.36
CA TYR A 63 6.83 10.72 0.52
C TYR A 63 8.27 10.98 0.05
N THR A 64 8.50 11.18 -1.26
CA THR A 64 9.82 11.51 -1.84
C THR A 64 10.11 12.99 -1.86
N ASP A 65 9.14 13.84 -1.48
CA ASP A 65 9.25 15.30 -1.58
C ASP A 65 9.71 15.77 -2.99
N SER A 66 9.10 15.18 -4.01
CA SER A 66 9.39 15.44 -5.43
C SER A 66 8.80 16.77 -5.90
N ASP A 67 9.46 17.38 -6.88
CA ASP A 67 9.05 18.65 -7.48
C ASP A 67 9.42 18.71 -8.99
N ALA A 68 8.90 19.72 -9.70
CA ALA A 68 9.15 19.95 -11.14
C ALA A 68 10.53 20.58 -11.39
N LYS A 69 11.58 19.87 -10.96
CA LYS A 69 12.98 20.26 -11.20
C LYS A 69 13.86 19.04 -11.44
N LYS A 70 15.00 19.24 -12.06
CA LYS A 70 16.02 18.20 -12.19
C LYS A 70 16.77 18.05 -10.86
N TYR A 71 17.02 16.81 -10.48
CA TYR A 71 17.84 16.47 -9.33
C TYR A 71 19.16 15.86 -9.78
N SER A 72 20.24 16.17 -9.07
CA SER A 72 21.56 15.62 -9.33
C SER A 72 21.73 14.24 -8.65
N GLY A 73 22.64 13.45 -9.18
CA GLY A 73 23.03 12.18 -8.55
C GLY A 73 22.08 11.00 -8.84
N GLU A 74 21.11 11.14 -9.76
CA GLU A 74 20.32 10.00 -10.21
C GLU A 74 21.23 8.91 -10.82
N LEU A 75 20.86 7.65 -10.64
CA LEU A 75 21.58 6.54 -11.28
C LEU A 75 21.52 6.70 -12.80
N THR A 76 22.67 6.61 -13.47
CA THR A 76 22.76 6.55 -14.93
C THR A 76 22.08 5.28 -15.45
N THR A 77 21.83 5.22 -16.76
CA THR A 77 21.26 4.02 -17.41
C THR A 77 22.11 2.79 -17.14
N GLU A 78 23.44 2.89 -17.23
CA GLU A 78 24.33 1.75 -17.02
C GLU A 78 24.43 1.33 -15.55
N GLU A 79 24.43 2.28 -14.61
CA GLU A 79 24.31 1.97 -13.17
C GLU A 79 22.97 1.28 -12.87
N GLY A 80 21.87 1.76 -13.48
CA GLY A 80 20.55 1.15 -13.40
C GLY A 80 20.52 -0.28 -13.94
N LYS A 81 21.12 -0.53 -15.09
CA LYS A 81 21.22 -1.90 -15.64
C LYS A 81 22.09 -2.81 -14.77
N THR A 82 23.14 -2.27 -14.15
CA THR A 82 23.97 -3.03 -13.21
C THR A 82 23.19 -3.40 -11.96
N LEU A 83 22.41 -2.46 -11.40
CA LEU A 83 21.47 -2.72 -10.31
C LEU A 83 20.46 -3.81 -10.68
N ILE A 84 19.84 -3.71 -11.86
CA ILE A 84 18.83 -4.66 -12.31
C ILE A 84 19.42 -6.08 -12.44
N ARG A 85 20.67 -6.23 -12.90
CA ARG A 85 21.37 -7.54 -12.92
C ARG A 85 21.51 -8.12 -11.50
N ASP A 86 21.99 -7.34 -10.53
CA ASP A 86 22.10 -7.80 -9.14
C ASP A 86 20.74 -8.18 -8.55
N LEU A 87 19.68 -7.41 -8.83
CA LEU A 87 18.31 -7.71 -8.40
C LEU A 87 17.78 -9.01 -9.02
N ALA A 88 18.11 -9.29 -10.28
CA ALA A 88 17.76 -10.54 -10.97
C ALA A 88 18.50 -11.73 -10.36
N ASP A 89 19.81 -11.63 -10.16
CA ASP A 89 20.64 -12.67 -9.54
C ASP A 89 20.19 -12.92 -8.08
N PHE A 90 19.67 -11.89 -7.42
CA PHE A 90 19.10 -12.00 -6.07
C PHE A 90 17.68 -12.58 -6.07
N GLU A 91 17.08 -12.83 -7.25
CA GLU A 91 15.75 -13.43 -7.43
C GLU A 91 14.62 -12.63 -6.77
N ILE A 92 14.62 -11.30 -6.90
CA ILE A 92 13.50 -10.50 -6.41
C ILE A 92 12.20 -10.87 -7.14
N PRO A 93 11.03 -10.94 -6.45
CA PRO A 93 9.78 -11.37 -7.08
C PRO A 93 9.18 -10.34 -8.05
N ALA A 94 9.50 -9.06 -7.85
CA ALA A 94 9.04 -7.96 -8.71
C ALA A 94 9.87 -6.69 -8.46
N LEU A 95 10.01 -5.86 -9.49
CA LEU A 95 10.57 -4.51 -9.43
C LEU A 95 9.47 -3.49 -9.73
N LEU A 96 9.19 -2.62 -8.76
CA LEU A 96 8.26 -1.51 -8.91
C LEU A 96 9.03 -0.24 -9.29
N PHE A 97 8.90 0.17 -10.54
CA PHE A 97 9.39 1.45 -11.01
C PHE A 97 8.49 2.58 -10.46
N SER A 98 9.05 3.41 -9.61
CA SER A 98 8.39 4.50 -8.88
C SER A 98 9.30 5.74 -8.87
N GLY A 99 9.03 6.68 -7.96
CA GLY A 99 9.87 7.87 -7.78
C GLY A 99 9.05 9.14 -7.62
N GLY A 100 9.51 10.22 -8.26
CA GLY A 100 8.67 11.38 -8.53
C GLY A 100 7.60 10.99 -9.55
N GLU A 101 7.93 11.11 -10.84
CA GLU A 101 7.13 10.53 -11.92
C GLU A 101 8.06 9.70 -12.83
N PRO A 102 7.95 8.36 -12.82
CA PRO A 102 8.84 7.52 -13.61
C PRO A 102 8.84 7.83 -15.11
N LEU A 103 7.67 8.19 -15.66
CA LEU A 103 7.53 8.54 -17.08
C LEU A 103 8.23 9.86 -17.46
N ALA A 104 8.71 10.64 -16.48
CA ALA A 104 9.56 11.79 -16.73
C ALA A 104 11.04 11.41 -16.97
N ARG A 105 11.43 10.17 -16.67
CA ARG A 105 12.76 9.66 -16.89
C ARG A 105 12.90 9.14 -18.33
N PRO A 106 13.83 9.68 -19.17
CA PRO A 106 13.86 9.39 -20.60
C PRO A 106 14.24 7.95 -20.96
N ASP A 107 15.08 7.30 -20.16
CA ASP A 107 15.55 5.92 -20.36
C ASP A 107 14.73 4.86 -19.59
N LEU A 108 13.54 5.22 -19.08
CA LEU A 108 12.71 4.30 -18.30
C LEU A 108 12.42 3.00 -19.05
N PHE A 109 12.02 3.08 -20.31
CA PHE A 109 11.64 1.91 -21.09
C PHE A 109 12.82 0.97 -21.37
N ASP A 110 14.03 1.50 -21.59
CA ASP A 110 15.26 0.71 -21.75
C ASP A 110 15.57 -0.10 -20.46
N LEU A 111 15.40 0.54 -19.30
CA LEU A 111 15.58 -0.12 -17.99
C LEU A 111 14.53 -1.21 -17.75
N VAL A 112 13.29 -0.98 -18.14
CA VAL A 112 12.18 -1.94 -18.00
C VAL A 112 12.38 -3.14 -18.91
N GLU A 113 12.75 -2.93 -20.18
CA GLU A 113 13.04 -3.99 -21.14
C GLU A 113 14.24 -4.84 -20.67
N HIS A 114 15.26 -4.20 -20.10
CA HIS A 114 16.40 -4.88 -19.50
C HIS A 114 15.96 -5.75 -18.29
N ALA A 115 15.14 -5.21 -17.38
CA ALA A 115 14.62 -5.97 -16.23
C ALA A 115 13.83 -7.21 -16.71
N ARG A 116 12.96 -7.02 -17.72
CA ARG A 116 12.17 -8.10 -18.31
C ARG A 116 13.03 -9.16 -18.97
N SER A 117 14.07 -8.78 -19.70
CA SER A 117 14.99 -9.72 -20.37
C SER A 117 15.70 -10.65 -19.39
N LEU A 118 15.85 -10.21 -18.13
CA LEU A 118 16.42 -10.97 -17.01
C LEU A 118 15.36 -11.71 -16.16
N GLY A 119 14.09 -11.73 -16.59
CA GLY A 119 13.02 -12.48 -15.93
C GLY A 119 12.37 -11.73 -14.75
N ILE A 120 12.75 -10.48 -14.45
CA ILE A 120 12.10 -9.69 -13.40
C ILE A 120 10.72 -9.25 -13.90
N ARG A 121 9.73 -9.29 -13.01
CA ARG A 121 8.37 -8.77 -13.26
C ARG A 121 8.35 -7.24 -13.02
N PRO A 122 8.31 -6.39 -14.06
CA PRO A 122 8.25 -4.95 -13.87
C PRO A 122 6.82 -4.51 -13.60
N THR A 123 6.67 -3.58 -12.66
CA THR A 123 5.41 -2.87 -12.39
C THR A 123 5.66 -1.36 -12.35
N LEU A 124 4.65 -0.56 -12.66
CA LEU A 124 4.76 0.89 -12.71
C LEU A 124 3.84 1.54 -11.67
N SER A 125 4.39 2.50 -10.91
CA SER A 125 3.63 3.41 -10.06
C SER A 125 3.77 4.83 -10.63
N THR A 126 2.69 5.38 -11.18
CA THR A 126 2.69 6.66 -11.88
C THR A 126 1.51 7.53 -11.43
N ASN A 127 1.64 8.83 -11.58
CA ASN A 127 0.51 9.75 -11.44
C ASN A 127 -0.45 9.72 -12.67
N GLY A 128 -0.05 9.04 -13.74
CA GLY A 128 -0.84 8.81 -14.95
C GLY A 128 -1.00 10.01 -15.88
N THR A 129 -0.58 11.22 -15.47
CA THR A 129 -0.87 12.46 -16.22
C THR A 129 -0.01 12.62 -17.48
N LEU A 130 1.08 11.85 -17.60
CA LEU A 130 1.95 11.81 -18.79
C LEU A 130 1.63 10.67 -19.74
N ILE A 131 0.61 9.87 -19.43
CA ILE A 131 0.20 8.75 -20.29
C ILE A 131 -0.68 9.28 -21.42
N THR A 132 -0.14 9.27 -22.64
CA THR A 132 -0.86 9.42 -23.91
C THR A 132 -1.15 8.04 -24.51
N ASP A 133 -1.88 7.99 -25.64
CA ASP A 133 -2.09 6.73 -26.36
C ASP A 133 -0.79 6.09 -26.82
N ASP A 134 0.20 6.92 -27.25
CA ASP A 134 1.53 6.42 -27.61
C ASP A 134 2.30 5.90 -26.41
N THR A 135 2.27 6.61 -25.30
CA THR A 135 2.90 6.16 -24.05
C THR A 135 2.26 4.87 -23.54
N ALA A 136 0.91 4.73 -23.62
CA ALA A 136 0.21 3.51 -23.24
C ALA A 136 0.66 2.31 -24.10
N ARG A 137 0.82 2.52 -25.43
CA ARG A 137 1.39 1.49 -26.32
C ARG A 137 2.83 1.13 -25.96
N GLN A 138 3.67 2.11 -25.58
CA GLN A 138 5.04 1.86 -25.12
C GLN A 138 5.06 1.07 -23.81
N ILE A 139 4.24 1.43 -22.81
CA ILE A 139 4.07 0.71 -21.55
C ILE A 139 3.72 -0.76 -21.82
N LYS A 140 2.76 -1.01 -22.72
CA LYS A 140 2.34 -2.37 -23.08
C LYS A 140 3.47 -3.16 -23.77
N ARG A 141 4.19 -2.56 -24.73
CA ARG A 141 5.30 -3.19 -25.43
C ARG A 141 6.48 -3.50 -24.51
N ALA A 142 6.86 -2.57 -23.64
CA ALA A 142 7.92 -2.77 -22.66
C ALA A 142 7.62 -3.93 -21.69
N GLY A 143 6.33 -4.31 -21.54
CA GLY A 143 5.90 -5.49 -20.83
C GLY A 143 5.72 -5.28 -19.33
N PHE A 144 5.31 -4.09 -18.90
CA PHE A 144 4.84 -3.90 -17.54
C PHE A 144 3.68 -4.86 -17.24
N THR A 145 3.81 -5.63 -16.16
CA THR A 145 2.79 -6.60 -15.75
C THR A 145 1.58 -5.92 -15.08
N TYR A 146 1.79 -4.73 -14.51
CA TYR A 146 0.75 -3.94 -13.86
C TYR A 146 1.15 -2.45 -13.82
N VAL A 147 0.17 -1.57 -13.99
CA VAL A 147 0.31 -0.12 -13.85
C VAL A 147 -0.62 0.37 -12.74
N GLY A 148 -0.07 0.94 -11.69
CA GLY A 148 -0.83 1.61 -10.63
C GLY A 148 -0.89 3.10 -10.88
N ILE A 149 -2.08 3.64 -11.17
CA ILE A 149 -2.31 5.07 -11.37
C ILE A 149 -2.83 5.68 -10.08
N SER A 150 -2.18 6.74 -9.66
CA SER A 150 -2.51 7.43 -8.43
C SER A 150 -3.66 8.43 -8.62
N LEU A 151 -4.75 8.28 -7.86
CA LEU A 151 -5.94 9.12 -7.95
C LEU A 151 -6.55 9.28 -6.55
N ASP A 152 -6.38 10.46 -5.91
CA ASP A 152 -6.76 10.68 -4.50
C ASP A 152 -8.11 11.39 -4.31
N GLY A 153 -8.93 11.42 -5.33
CA GLY A 153 -10.26 12.04 -5.29
C GLY A 153 -10.86 12.21 -6.66
N ILE A 154 -12.02 12.83 -6.73
CA ILE A 154 -12.74 13.12 -7.96
C ILE A 154 -12.63 14.61 -8.29
N GLY A 155 -12.29 14.94 -9.55
CA GLY A 155 -12.21 16.31 -10.04
C GLY A 155 -11.26 17.19 -9.22
N GLU A 156 -11.74 18.34 -8.77
CA GLU A 156 -10.99 19.33 -8.02
C GLU A 156 -10.38 18.81 -6.70
N ILE A 157 -11.00 17.79 -6.07
CA ILE A 157 -10.44 17.19 -4.85
C ILE A 157 -9.10 16.55 -5.18
N ASN A 158 -9.04 15.79 -6.28
CA ASN A 158 -7.79 15.21 -6.76
C ASN A 158 -6.78 16.30 -7.15
N ASP A 159 -7.20 17.32 -7.86
CA ASP A 159 -6.33 18.39 -8.33
C ASP A 159 -5.68 19.13 -7.17
N ARG A 160 -6.44 19.47 -6.12
CA ARG A 160 -5.89 20.06 -4.89
C ARG A 160 -4.91 19.12 -4.19
N PHE A 161 -5.25 17.83 -4.10
CA PHE A 161 -4.40 16.83 -3.47
C PHE A 161 -3.09 16.64 -4.25
N ARG A 162 -3.17 16.66 -5.59
CA ARG A 162 -2.02 16.53 -6.50
C ARG A 162 -1.26 17.84 -6.74
N GLY A 163 -1.81 18.98 -6.30
CA GLY A 163 -1.18 20.29 -6.38
C GLY A 163 -1.13 20.91 -7.78
N VAL A 164 -1.90 20.39 -8.75
CA VAL A 164 -1.92 20.85 -10.15
C VAL A 164 -3.32 20.70 -10.73
N GLY A 165 -3.88 21.82 -11.24
CA GLY A 165 -5.18 21.84 -11.91
C GLY A 165 -5.23 20.94 -13.15
N GLY A 166 -6.36 20.24 -13.34
CA GLY A 166 -6.57 19.28 -14.43
C GLY A 166 -5.77 17.97 -14.31
N ALA A 167 -5.16 17.69 -13.16
CA ALA A 167 -4.45 16.43 -12.92
C ALA A 167 -5.42 15.23 -12.96
N PHE A 168 -6.64 15.40 -12.44
CA PHE A 168 -7.68 14.37 -12.49
C PHE A 168 -7.99 13.92 -13.90
N ASP A 169 -8.36 14.87 -14.78
CA ASP A 169 -8.74 14.54 -16.14
C ASP A 169 -7.60 13.91 -16.94
N ARG A 170 -6.36 14.38 -16.72
CA ARG A 170 -5.18 13.78 -17.36
C ARG A 170 -4.94 12.34 -16.86
N ALA A 171 -5.03 12.09 -15.56
CA ALA A 171 -4.86 10.76 -14.98
C ALA A 171 -5.95 9.78 -15.48
N VAL A 172 -7.21 10.24 -15.57
CA VAL A 172 -8.33 9.44 -16.12
C VAL A 172 -8.12 9.13 -17.60
N ARG A 173 -7.65 10.10 -18.41
CA ARG A 173 -7.28 9.82 -19.80
C ARG A 173 -6.18 8.78 -19.90
N GLY A 174 -5.13 8.91 -19.08
CA GLY A 174 -4.04 7.93 -19.02
C GLY A 174 -4.51 6.54 -18.60
N PHE A 175 -5.44 6.45 -17.64
CA PHE A 175 -6.09 5.20 -17.26
C PHE A 175 -6.81 4.56 -18.45
N LYS A 176 -7.66 5.32 -19.14
CA LYS A 176 -8.43 4.86 -20.31
C LYS A 176 -7.52 4.43 -21.46
N ALA A 177 -6.44 5.15 -21.71
CA ALA A 177 -5.45 4.78 -22.74
C ALA A 177 -4.78 3.43 -22.40
N CYS A 178 -4.43 3.19 -21.14
CA CYS A 178 -3.89 1.89 -20.70
C CYS A 178 -4.92 0.76 -20.89
N VAL A 179 -6.17 0.96 -20.48
CA VAL A 179 -7.26 -0.01 -20.66
C VAL A 179 -7.45 -0.31 -22.15
N GLY A 180 -7.46 0.74 -23.00
CA GLY A 180 -7.66 0.62 -24.46
C GLY A 180 -6.61 -0.23 -25.17
N VAL A 181 -5.38 -0.35 -24.63
CA VAL A 181 -4.34 -1.24 -25.17
C VAL A 181 -4.26 -2.58 -24.43
N GLY A 182 -5.23 -2.90 -23.58
CA GLY A 182 -5.29 -4.13 -22.81
C GLY A 182 -4.18 -4.22 -21.74
N GLN A 183 -3.69 -3.08 -21.25
CA GLN A 183 -2.75 -3.04 -20.13
C GLN A 183 -3.51 -3.25 -18.82
N ARG A 184 -3.03 -4.17 -17.96
CA ARG A 184 -3.58 -4.31 -16.60
C ARG A 184 -3.26 -3.07 -15.80
N VAL A 185 -4.30 -2.36 -15.36
CA VAL A 185 -4.18 -1.09 -14.64
C VAL A 185 -5.10 -1.08 -13.41
N GLY A 186 -4.74 -0.33 -12.39
CA GLY A 186 -5.58 -0.12 -11.22
C GLY A 186 -5.31 1.23 -10.57
N LEU A 187 -6.18 1.61 -9.65
CA LEU A 187 -6.11 2.87 -8.93
C LEU A 187 -5.38 2.71 -7.58
N ARG A 188 -4.71 3.78 -7.17
CA ARG A 188 -4.05 3.92 -5.88
C ARG A 188 -4.49 5.24 -5.25
N LEU A 189 -5.01 5.17 -4.05
CA LEU A 189 -5.61 6.30 -3.34
C LEU A 189 -5.15 6.33 -1.89
N THR A 190 -4.66 7.48 -1.41
CA THR A 190 -4.32 7.67 -0.01
C THR A 190 -5.49 8.30 0.73
N LEU A 191 -5.97 7.62 1.77
CA LEU A 191 -7.05 8.10 2.62
C LEU A 191 -6.55 9.21 3.55
N THR A 192 -7.24 10.35 3.54
CA THR A 192 -7.05 11.48 4.45
C THR A 192 -8.38 12.21 4.64
N ARG A 193 -8.44 13.17 5.54
CA ARG A 193 -9.62 14.05 5.70
C ARG A 193 -9.96 14.86 4.45
N HIS A 194 -9.01 15.06 3.53
CA HIS A 194 -9.26 15.79 2.28
C HIS A 194 -10.18 15.03 1.32
N ASN A 195 -10.20 13.69 1.36
CA ASN A 195 -10.97 12.86 0.43
C ASN A 195 -11.96 11.90 1.10
N PHE A 196 -11.90 11.75 2.41
CA PHE A 196 -12.73 10.82 3.18
C PHE A 196 -14.24 11.02 2.93
N ALA A 197 -14.72 12.27 2.93
CA ALA A 197 -16.14 12.56 2.69
C ALA A 197 -16.64 12.12 1.30
N ASN A 198 -15.72 11.90 0.36
CA ASN A 198 -16.00 11.52 -1.03
C ASN A 198 -15.79 10.03 -1.34
N LEU A 199 -15.59 9.20 -0.31
CA LEU A 199 -15.22 7.80 -0.48
C LEU A 199 -16.28 7.00 -1.28
N HIS A 200 -17.57 7.25 -1.06
CA HIS A 200 -18.64 6.66 -1.87
C HIS A 200 -18.53 7.04 -3.35
N GLY A 201 -18.30 8.32 -3.66
CA GLY A 201 -18.10 8.79 -5.03
C GLY A 201 -16.88 8.15 -5.74
N ILE A 202 -15.84 7.81 -4.97
CA ILE A 202 -14.69 7.05 -5.47
C ILE A 202 -15.11 5.62 -5.87
N PHE A 203 -15.93 4.94 -5.07
CA PHE A 203 -16.45 3.63 -5.41
C PHE A 203 -17.39 3.67 -6.61
N ASP A 204 -18.22 4.71 -6.75
CA ASP A 204 -19.06 4.93 -7.93
C ASP A 204 -18.20 5.16 -9.19
N PHE A 205 -17.08 5.87 -9.06
CA PHE A 205 -16.10 6.03 -10.13
C PHE A 205 -15.44 4.67 -10.50
N ILE A 206 -15.02 3.87 -9.51
CA ILE A 206 -14.46 2.52 -9.73
C ILE A 206 -15.43 1.64 -10.53
N GLU A 207 -16.72 1.73 -10.23
CA GLU A 207 -17.75 0.98 -10.95
C GLU A 207 -17.95 1.51 -12.37
N ARG A 208 -18.21 2.81 -12.51
CA ARG A 208 -18.50 3.47 -13.78
C ARG A 208 -17.37 3.37 -14.80
N GLU A 209 -16.13 3.50 -14.36
CA GLU A 209 -14.94 3.41 -15.22
C GLU A 209 -14.39 1.98 -15.34
N HIS A 210 -15.12 0.98 -14.85
CA HIS A 210 -14.76 -0.45 -14.90
C HIS A 210 -13.36 -0.74 -14.34
N VAL A 211 -12.96 -0.05 -13.28
CA VAL A 211 -11.67 -0.28 -12.62
C VAL A 211 -11.67 -1.66 -11.97
N ASP A 212 -10.75 -2.54 -12.36
CA ASP A 212 -10.68 -3.91 -11.85
C ASP A 212 -9.96 -4.02 -10.51
N ARG A 213 -9.06 -3.06 -10.22
CA ARG A 213 -8.28 -3.07 -8.99
C ARG A 213 -8.15 -1.68 -8.39
N ALA A 214 -8.43 -1.56 -7.08
CA ALA A 214 -8.20 -0.34 -6.33
C ALA A 214 -7.50 -0.62 -4.99
N CYS A 215 -6.52 0.20 -4.66
CA CYS A 215 -5.74 0.12 -3.44
C CYS A 215 -5.95 1.40 -2.62
N PHE A 216 -6.45 1.25 -1.40
CA PHE A 216 -6.67 2.33 -0.43
C PHE A 216 -5.53 2.32 0.58
N TYR A 217 -4.71 3.36 0.56
CA TYR A 217 -3.53 3.52 1.40
C TYR A 217 -3.85 4.35 2.64
N HIS A 218 -3.35 3.94 3.78
CA HIS A 218 -3.29 4.83 4.94
C HIS A 218 -2.13 5.80 4.78
N LEU A 219 -2.29 7.02 5.28
CA LEU A 219 -1.24 8.05 5.25
C LEU A 219 -0.01 7.55 6.03
N VAL A 220 1.16 7.78 5.45
CA VAL A 220 2.46 7.60 6.13
C VAL A 220 3.13 8.96 6.22
N TYR A 221 3.65 9.31 7.40
CA TYR A 221 4.13 10.66 7.74
C TYR A 221 5.54 10.94 7.20
N ALA A 222 5.91 10.35 6.07
CA ALA A 222 7.17 10.56 5.38
C ALA A 222 7.10 11.71 4.38
N GLY A 223 8.18 12.44 4.20
CA GLY A 223 8.26 13.59 3.29
C GLY A 223 7.19 14.64 3.61
N ARG A 224 6.49 15.15 2.57
CA ARG A 224 5.36 16.08 2.76
C ARG A 224 4.16 15.47 3.47
N GLY A 225 4.03 14.13 3.49
CA GLY A 225 3.02 13.45 4.28
C GLY A 225 3.10 13.79 5.77
N GLY A 226 4.30 14.06 6.30
CA GLY A 226 4.49 14.53 7.67
C GLY A 226 3.92 15.93 7.93
N GLN A 227 3.85 16.78 6.91
CA GLN A 227 3.31 18.14 7.03
C GLN A 227 1.77 18.17 7.11
N ILE A 228 1.12 17.07 6.72
CA ILE A 228 -0.34 16.90 6.78
C ILE A 228 -0.76 15.78 7.75
N ALA A 229 0.09 15.44 8.72
CA ALA A 229 -0.22 14.40 9.72
C ALA A 229 -1.51 14.73 10.49
N ASP A 230 -1.80 16.02 10.75
CA ASP A 230 -3.05 16.47 11.38
C ASP A 230 -4.30 16.30 10.50
N ASP A 231 -4.11 16.07 9.20
CA ASP A 231 -5.19 15.75 8.26
C ASP A 231 -5.35 14.23 8.03
N ASP A 232 -4.63 13.41 8.77
CA ASP A 232 -4.90 11.97 8.81
C ASP A 232 -6.27 11.70 9.47
N LEU A 233 -6.83 10.55 9.17
CA LEU A 233 -8.11 10.13 9.73
C LEU A 233 -7.96 9.84 11.23
N SER A 234 -8.91 10.32 12.04
CA SER A 234 -9.04 9.87 13.43
C SER A 234 -9.32 8.36 13.47
N ARG A 235 -9.23 7.75 14.65
CA ARG A 235 -9.58 6.33 14.80
C ARG A 235 -11.01 6.04 14.36
N GLU A 236 -11.93 6.90 14.70
CA GLU A 236 -13.35 6.82 14.36
C GLU A 236 -13.56 7.00 12.86
N GLU A 237 -12.91 7.99 12.25
CA GLU A 237 -12.96 8.23 10.80
C GLU A 237 -12.32 7.05 10.03
N THR A 238 -11.22 6.48 10.53
CA THR A 238 -10.59 5.29 9.95
C THR A 238 -11.54 4.09 9.97
N ARG A 239 -12.22 3.84 11.11
CA ARG A 239 -13.23 2.78 11.22
C ARG A 239 -14.35 2.99 10.21
N GLN A 240 -14.88 4.21 10.11
CA GLN A 240 -15.92 4.55 9.13
C GLN A 240 -15.43 4.34 7.68
N ALA A 241 -14.20 4.75 7.35
CA ALA A 241 -13.62 4.54 6.03
C ALA A 241 -13.50 3.05 5.68
N ILE A 242 -13.02 2.25 6.63
CA ILE A 242 -12.90 0.80 6.42
C ILE A 242 -14.30 0.16 6.34
N ASP A 243 -15.27 0.58 7.15
CA ASP A 243 -16.66 0.09 7.06
C ASP A 243 -17.25 0.36 5.66
N VAL A 244 -17.07 1.55 5.09
CA VAL A 244 -17.47 1.88 3.71
C VAL A 244 -16.77 0.99 2.69
N ILE A 245 -15.46 0.76 2.85
CA ILE A 245 -14.70 -0.11 1.94
C ILE A 245 -15.22 -1.56 2.00
N LEU A 246 -15.52 -2.08 3.19
CA LEU A 246 -16.08 -3.43 3.37
C LEU A 246 -17.47 -3.54 2.72
N GLU A 247 -18.36 -2.59 3.01
CA GLU A 247 -19.73 -2.54 2.48
C GLU A 247 -19.75 -2.47 0.96
N ARG A 248 -18.99 -1.55 0.36
CA ARG A 248 -18.93 -1.36 -1.10
C ARG A 248 -18.29 -2.56 -1.79
N THR A 249 -17.28 -3.19 -1.16
CA THR A 249 -16.67 -4.43 -1.69
C THR A 249 -17.64 -5.58 -1.66
N GLU A 250 -18.42 -5.74 -0.58
CA GLU A 250 -19.47 -6.76 -0.46
C GLU A 250 -20.58 -6.54 -1.47
N ASP A 251 -20.99 -5.28 -1.71
CA ASP A 251 -21.96 -4.94 -2.73
C ASP A 251 -21.47 -5.34 -4.13
N PHE A 252 -20.23 -5.01 -4.49
CA PHE A 252 -19.63 -5.45 -5.75
C PHE A 252 -19.65 -6.97 -5.89
N HIS A 253 -19.22 -7.67 -4.85
CA HIS A 253 -19.19 -9.14 -4.86
C HIS A 253 -20.59 -9.74 -5.04
N ARG A 254 -21.60 -9.25 -4.29
CA ARG A 254 -22.99 -9.70 -4.36
C ARG A 254 -23.59 -9.50 -5.76
N ARG A 255 -23.21 -8.42 -6.45
CA ARG A 255 -23.64 -8.12 -7.84
C ARG A 255 -22.79 -8.81 -8.91
N GLY A 256 -21.82 -9.68 -8.51
CA GLY A 256 -20.96 -10.40 -9.45
C GLY A 256 -19.88 -9.53 -10.11
N LEU A 257 -19.61 -8.35 -9.58
CA LEU A 257 -18.55 -7.47 -10.05
C LEU A 257 -17.22 -7.88 -9.39
N ASN A 258 -16.39 -8.60 -10.13
CA ASN A 258 -15.10 -9.11 -9.63
C ASN A 258 -14.05 -8.00 -9.54
N LYS A 259 -14.16 -7.14 -8.52
CA LYS A 259 -13.21 -6.07 -8.22
C LYS A 259 -12.19 -6.52 -7.18
N GLU A 260 -10.90 -6.26 -7.42
CA GLU A 260 -9.84 -6.49 -6.44
C GLU A 260 -9.66 -5.22 -5.59
N ILE A 261 -10.25 -5.21 -4.41
CA ILE A 261 -10.20 -4.10 -3.45
C ILE A 261 -9.21 -4.46 -2.33
N LEU A 262 -8.26 -3.56 -2.09
CA LEU A 262 -7.19 -3.76 -1.13
C LEU A 262 -7.04 -2.53 -0.22
N THR A 263 -6.70 -2.77 1.04
CA THR A 263 -6.14 -1.73 1.92
C THR A 263 -4.65 -1.94 2.12
N VAL A 264 -3.91 -0.86 2.27
CA VAL A 264 -2.44 -0.86 2.24
C VAL A 264 -1.89 0.02 3.36
N ASP A 265 -0.68 -0.29 3.80
CA ASP A 265 0.10 0.44 4.80
C ASP A 265 -0.48 0.44 6.22
N ASN A 266 -1.53 -0.38 6.48
CA ASN A 266 -1.96 -0.66 7.84
C ASN A 266 -2.46 -2.12 7.97
N HIS A 267 -1.72 -2.96 8.70
CA HIS A 267 -2.11 -4.37 8.89
C HIS A 267 -3.24 -4.55 9.91
N VAL A 268 -3.59 -3.49 10.64
CA VAL A 268 -4.73 -3.47 11.57
C VAL A 268 -6.05 -3.71 10.85
N ASP A 269 -6.15 -3.30 9.58
CA ASP A 269 -7.34 -3.53 8.75
C ASP A 269 -7.74 -5.00 8.65
N GLY A 270 -6.75 -5.90 8.59
CA GLY A 270 -7.00 -7.33 8.59
C GLY A 270 -7.66 -7.82 9.89
N ILE A 271 -7.23 -7.26 11.02
CA ILE A 271 -7.82 -7.59 12.33
C ILE A 271 -9.23 -7.00 12.44
N TYR A 272 -9.42 -5.75 12.01
CA TYR A 272 -10.73 -5.12 12.05
C TYR A 272 -11.74 -5.88 11.16
N LEU A 273 -11.32 -6.26 9.95
CA LEU A 273 -12.11 -7.11 9.05
C LEU A 273 -12.48 -8.45 9.71
N TYR A 274 -11.52 -9.11 10.38
CA TYR A 274 -11.78 -10.33 11.15
C TYR A 274 -12.83 -10.10 12.23
N LEU A 275 -12.74 -9.01 13.00
CA LEU A 275 -13.70 -8.69 14.06
C LEU A 275 -15.12 -8.50 13.50
N LYS A 276 -15.26 -7.82 12.35
CA LYS A 276 -16.55 -7.68 11.65
C LYS A 276 -17.11 -9.02 11.15
N LEU A 277 -16.25 -9.89 10.63
CA LEU A 277 -16.67 -11.22 10.19
C LEU A 277 -17.05 -12.14 11.34
N ARG A 278 -16.37 -12.06 12.48
CA ARG A 278 -16.61 -12.93 13.64
C ARG A 278 -18.08 -12.90 14.08
N ASP A 279 -18.69 -11.72 14.03
CA ASP A 279 -20.08 -11.52 14.44
C ASP A 279 -21.07 -11.89 13.32
N LYS A 280 -20.63 -11.92 12.05
CA LYS A 280 -21.46 -12.19 10.86
C LYS A 280 -21.33 -13.62 10.32
N ASP A 281 -20.10 -14.11 10.23
CA ASP A 281 -19.73 -15.43 9.72
C ASP A 281 -18.52 -15.98 10.50
N PRO A 282 -18.74 -16.61 11.66
CA PRO A 282 -17.66 -17.12 12.51
C PRO A 282 -16.73 -18.13 11.81
N ALA A 283 -17.28 -18.98 10.93
CA ALA A 283 -16.49 -19.97 10.20
C ALA A 283 -15.53 -19.32 9.22
N ARG A 284 -16.01 -18.31 8.50
CA ARG A 284 -15.17 -17.50 7.60
C ARG A 284 -14.13 -16.69 8.38
N ALA A 285 -14.51 -16.10 9.50
CA ALA A 285 -13.61 -15.36 10.37
C ALA A 285 -12.41 -16.22 10.82
N GLU A 286 -12.65 -17.47 11.22
CA GLU A 286 -11.55 -18.37 11.61
C GLU A 286 -10.57 -18.64 10.45
N GLN A 287 -11.09 -18.86 9.24
CA GLN A 287 -10.25 -19.01 8.04
C GLN A 287 -9.40 -17.76 7.78
N VAL A 288 -10.02 -16.58 7.89
CA VAL A 288 -9.34 -15.28 7.70
C VAL A 288 -8.25 -15.10 8.74
N LEU A 289 -8.50 -15.40 10.02
CA LEU A 289 -7.47 -15.29 11.06
C LEU A 289 -6.28 -16.21 10.78
N LYS A 290 -6.52 -17.43 10.32
CA LYS A 290 -5.45 -18.37 9.90
C LYS A 290 -4.61 -17.78 8.76
N LEU A 291 -5.25 -17.17 7.74
CA LEU A 291 -4.55 -16.53 6.63
C LEU A 291 -3.74 -15.30 7.07
N LEU A 292 -4.29 -14.47 7.96
CA LEU A 292 -3.61 -13.30 8.49
C LEU A 292 -2.39 -13.70 9.35
N THR A 293 -2.54 -14.71 10.21
CA THR A 293 -1.44 -15.24 11.02
C THR A 293 -0.37 -15.87 10.14
N TRP A 294 -0.74 -16.60 9.10
CA TRP A 294 0.22 -17.15 8.12
C TRP A 294 0.96 -16.03 7.36
N ASN A 295 0.28 -14.96 6.99
CA ASN A 295 0.88 -13.79 6.34
C ASN A 295 1.84 -13.06 7.28
N GLY A 296 1.53 -13.02 8.59
CA GLY A 296 2.35 -12.41 9.65
C GLY A 296 2.38 -10.87 9.62
N GLY A 297 1.56 -10.25 8.76
CA GLY A 297 1.40 -8.79 8.71
C GLY A 297 2.72 -8.03 8.60
N GLY A 298 2.93 -7.09 9.50
CA GLY A 298 4.11 -6.25 9.58
C GLY A 298 5.42 -7.02 9.80
N MET A 299 5.40 -8.22 10.38
CA MET A 299 6.61 -9.03 10.59
C MET A 299 7.41 -9.27 9.31
N TYR A 300 6.74 -9.28 8.17
CA TYR A 300 7.34 -9.56 6.88
C TYR A 300 7.16 -8.40 5.88
N SER A 301 7.02 -7.15 6.37
CA SER A 301 6.93 -5.94 5.55
C SER A 301 8.29 -5.26 5.38
N SER A 302 8.47 -4.06 5.92
CA SER A 302 9.69 -3.25 5.81
C SER A 302 10.95 -4.02 6.22
N GLY A 303 11.99 -3.98 5.41
CA GLY A 303 13.27 -4.67 5.65
C GLY A 303 13.25 -6.18 5.43
N VAL A 304 12.09 -6.76 5.02
CA VAL A 304 11.94 -8.21 4.79
C VAL A 304 11.28 -8.51 3.45
N GLY A 305 10.02 -8.18 3.28
CA GLY A 305 9.24 -8.48 2.08
C GLY A 305 9.09 -7.30 1.12
N ILE A 306 9.48 -6.12 1.56
CA ILE A 306 9.58 -4.92 0.72
C ILE A 306 10.89 -4.20 1.04
N GLY A 307 11.53 -3.67 0.01
CA GLY A 307 12.73 -2.83 0.09
C GLY A 307 12.64 -1.70 -0.90
N ASP A 308 13.43 -0.65 -0.72
CA ASP A 308 13.44 0.50 -1.61
C ASP A 308 14.87 0.90 -2.00
N ILE A 309 15.00 1.42 -3.21
CA ILE A 309 16.21 2.05 -3.72
C ILE A 309 15.80 3.45 -4.18
N ASP A 310 16.40 4.47 -3.60
CA ASP A 310 16.12 5.85 -4.01
C ASP A 310 16.80 6.20 -5.36
N PHE A 311 16.49 7.39 -5.87
CA PHE A 311 17.02 7.88 -7.14
C PHE A 311 18.56 8.03 -7.15
N GLN A 312 19.21 8.15 -5.98
CA GLN A 312 20.67 8.24 -5.81
C GLN A 312 21.32 6.87 -5.57
N GLY A 313 20.53 5.80 -5.50
CA GLY A 313 21.01 4.44 -5.25
C GLY A 313 21.15 4.06 -3.79
N ASN A 314 20.65 4.86 -2.84
CA ASN A 314 20.61 4.47 -1.44
C ASN A 314 19.54 3.39 -1.22
N VAL A 315 19.84 2.42 -0.37
CA VAL A 315 18.94 1.30 -0.03
C VAL A 315 18.25 1.56 1.29
N HIS A 316 16.93 1.45 1.29
CA HIS A 316 16.05 1.69 2.45
C HIS A 316 15.19 0.47 2.78
N ALA A 317 14.63 0.42 4.00
CA ALA A 317 13.77 -0.69 4.45
C ALA A 317 12.46 -0.80 3.67
N ASP A 318 11.91 0.32 3.24
CA ASP A 318 10.83 0.51 2.28
C ASP A 318 10.85 1.98 1.79
N GLN A 319 9.93 2.34 0.90
CA GLN A 319 9.88 3.66 0.27
C GLN A 319 9.64 4.84 1.22
N PHE A 320 9.29 4.60 2.47
CA PHE A 320 9.04 5.64 3.46
C PHE A 320 10.23 5.90 4.41
N TRP A 321 11.25 5.03 4.38
CA TRP A 321 12.46 5.13 5.21
C TRP A 321 13.56 6.02 4.60
N MET A 322 13.21 7.07 3.86
CA MET A 322 14.15 7.96 3.18
C MET A 322 15.16 8.65 4.12
N HIS A 323 14.88 8.68 5.43
CA HIS A 323 15.76 9.26 6.46
C HIS A 323 16.82 8.27 6.99
N HIS A 324 16.78 6.98 6.58
CA HIS A 324 17.75 5.96 7.00
C HIS A 324 18.16 5.08 5.81
N ALA A 325 19.44 5.10 5.46
CA ALA A 325 20.00 4.29 4.37
C ALA A 325 20.97 3.24 4.91
N PHE A 326 20.85 2.02 4.41
CA PHE A 326 21.71 0.87 4.80
C PHE A 326 23.00 0.78 3.97
N GLY A 327 23.10 1.56 2.91
CA GLY A 327 24.22 1.61 1.98
C GLY A 327 23.79 2.13 0.63
N ASN A 328 24.73 2.20 -0.33
CA ASN A 328 24.49 2.70 -1.66
C ASN A 328 24.92 1.67 -2.72
N VAL A 329 24.10 1.44 -3.75
CA VAL A 329 24.33 0.43 -4.79
C VAL A 329 25.54 0.72 -5.68
N ARG A 330 26.04 1.97 -5.71
CA ARG A 330 27.31 2.31 -6.38
C ARG A 330 28.54 1.76 -5.64
N GLN A 331 28.44 1.53 -4.33
CA GLN A 331 29.53 1.07 -3.49
C GLN A 331 29.49 -0.43 -3.27
N ARG A 332 28.29 -1.00 -3.15
CA ARG A 332 28.06 -2.41 -2.80
C ARG A 332 26.74 -2.90 -3.42
N PRO A 333 26.66 -4.11 -4.00
CA PRO A 333 25.43 -4.64 -4.57
C PRO A 333 24.25 -4.61 -3.58
N PHE A 334 23.03 -4.38 -4.08
CA PHE A 334 21.80 -4.41 -3.28
C PHE A 334 21.68 -5.71 -2.48
N SER A 335 21.95 -6.86 -3.11
CA SER A 335 21.91 -8.19 -2.49
C SER A 335 22.77 -8.27 -1.22
N ARG A 336 23.94 -7.67 -1.23
CA ARG A 336 24.87 -7.62 -0.08
C ARG A 336 24.42 -6.62 0.97
N ILE A 337 23.90 -5.47 0.57
CA ILE A 337 23.33 -4.49 1.50
C ILE A 337 22.12 -5.06 2.22
N TRP A 338 21.22 -5.70 1.48
CA TRP A 338 19.98 -6.24 2.01
C TRP A 338 20.16 -7.40 2.98
N THR A 339 21.19 -8.20 2.78
CA THR A 339 21.48 -9.34 3.65
C THR A 339 22.37 -9.00 4.85
N ASP A 340 22.98 -7.83 4.85
CA ASP A 340 23.82 -7.34 5.94
C ASP A 340 22.95 -6.91 7.14
N THR A 341 23.18 -7.52 8.28
CA THR A 341 22.50 -7.24 9.55
C THR A 341 23.40 -6.53 10.55
N SER A 342 24.51 -5.94 10.12
CA SER A 342 25.39 -5.14 10.98
C SER A 342 24.73 -3.86 11.46
N ASP A 343 23.80 -3.30 10.65
CA ASP A 343 22.96 -2.18 11.07
C ASP A 343 21.87 -2.65 12.05
N PRO A 344 21.76 -2.04 13.25
CA PRO A 344 20.82 -2.46 14.28
C PRO A 344 19.34 -2.36 13.85
N LEU A 345 19.01 -1.41 12.98
CA LEU A 345 17.64 -1.27 12.45
C LEU A 345 17.34 -2.42 11.49
N MET A 346 18.23 -2.73 10.53
CA MET A 346 18.04 -3.85 9.61
C MET A 346 17.96 -5.18 10.36
N ALA A 347 18.84 -5.42 11.32
CA ALA A 347 18.81 -6.60 12.19
C ALA A 347 17.45 -6.71 12.91
N GLY A 348 16.99 -5.60 13.48
CA GLY A 348 15.73 -5.55 14.19
C GLY A 348 14.51 -5.71 13.29
N LEU A 349 14.51 -5.17 12.08
CA LEU A 349 13.42 -5.36 11.13
C LEU A 349 13.29 -6.82 10.68
N LYS A 350 14.40 -7.55 10.57
CA LYS A 350 14.43 -8.98 10.24
C LYS A 350 14.05 -9.89 11.40
N ASP A 351 14.24 -9.44 12.64
CA ASP A 351 13.83 -10.14 13.88
C ASP A 351 13.23 -9.14 14.88
N ARG A 352 12.03 -8.64 14.54
CA ARG A 352 11.39 -7.56 15.31
C ARG A 352 10.58 -8.04 16.51
N ARG A 353 10.27 -9.35 16.62
CA ARG A 353 9.33 -9.87 17.62
C ARG A 353 9.71 -9.43 19.06
N ALA A 354 10.95 -9.62 19.45
CA ALA A 354 11.43 -9.27 20.78
C ALA A 354 11.64 -7.75 21.00
N LYS A 355 11.58 -6.95 19.94
CA LYS A 355 11.88 -5.52 19.99
C LYS A 355 10.63 -4.65 20.14
N ILE A 356 9.46 -5.12 19.67
CA ILE A 356 8.21 -4.36 19.71
C ILE A 356 7.79 -4.11 21.16
N LYS A 357 7.48 -2.84 21.46
CA LYS A 357 7.21 -2.33 22.81
C LYS A 357 5.75 -1.94 23.00
N GLY A 358 5.42 -1.62 24.25
CA GLY A 358 4.15 -1.01 24.65
C GLY A 358 2.94 -1.87 24.33
N ARG A 359 1.83 -1.22 23.98
CA ARG A 359 0.56 -1.91 23.71
C ARG A 359 0.61 -2.88 22.52
N CYS A 360 1.61 -2.75 21.63
CA CYS A 360 1.82 -3.64 20.49
C CYS A 360 2.72 -4.83 20.79
N ALA A 361 3.34 -4.91 21.98
CA ALA A 361 4.30 -5.96 22.32
C ALA A 361 3.67 -7.37 22.30
N PRO A 362 4.45 -8.43 21.98
CA PRO A 362 4.04 -9.82 22.15
C PRO A 362 3.55 -10.10 23.58
N GLY A 363 2.44 -10.82 23.74
CA GLY A 363 1.82 -11.09 25.03
C GLY A 363 0.98 -9.93 25.61
N ILE A 364 1.18 -8.70 25.11
CA ILE A 364 0.33 -7.55 25.42
C ILE A 364 -0.85 -7.49 24.43
N CYS A 365 -0.59 -7.30 23.13
CA CYS A 365 -1.63 -7.35 22.09
C CYS A 365 -1.90 -8.81 21.70
N LYS A 366 -3.16 -9.27 21.81
CA LYS A 366 -3.55 -10.62 21.40
C LYS A 366 -3.45 -10.88 19.90
N TRP A 367 -3.36 -9.83 19.07
CA TRP A 367 -3.29 -9.91 17.61
C TRP A 367 -1.88 -9.79 17.05
N PHE A 368 -0.87 -9.84 17.90
CA PHE A 368 0.52 -9.63 17.47
C PHE A 368 0.91 -10.54 16.29
N ASP A 369 0.56 -11.82 16.35
CA ASP A 369 0.97 -12.81 15.33
C ASP A 369 0.32 -12.57 13.95
N ALA A 370 -0.82 -11.91 13.90
CA ALA A 370 -1.49 -11.55 12.64
C ALA A 370 -1.15 -10.13 12.16
N CYS A 371 -0.90 -9.18 13.09
CA CYS A 371 -0.58 -7.79 12.75
C CYS A 371 0.93 -7.53 12.65
N GLY A 372 1.75 -8.16 13.46
CA GLY A 372 3.22 -7.98 13.48
C GLY A 372 3.67 -6.57 13.84
N GLY A 373 2.84 -5.80 14.58
CA GLY A 373 3.12 -4.42 14.95
C GLY A 373 2.99 -3.42 13.80
N ALA A 374 2.35 -3.80 12.68
CA ALA A 374 2.13 -2.99 11.49
C ALA A 374 3.39 -2.31 10.91
N MET A 375 3.35 -1.02 10.53
CA MET A 375 4.48 -0.33 9.91
C MET A 375 5.37 0.35 10.95
N ARG A 376 6.65 0.01 10.91
CA ARG A 376 7.62 0.54 11.89
C ARG A 376 8.06 1.97 11.60
N VAL A 377 8.00 2.39 10.33
CA VAL A 377 8.37 3.76 9.96
C VAL A 377 7.44 4.80 10.59
N ARG A 378 6.12 4.52 10.73
CA ARG A 378 5.24 5.47 11.45
C ARG A 378 5.59 5.57 12.94
N ALA A 379 5.91 4.44 13.57
CA ALA A 379 6.35 4.43 14.96
C ALA A 379 7.64 5.25 15.13
N ASP A 380 8.61 5.09 14.23
CA ASP A 380 9.84 5.85 14.22
C ASP A 380 9.60 7.36 14.04
N LEU A 381 8.84 7.74 13.03
CA LEU A 381 8.56 9.15 12.72
C LEU A 381 7.76 9.88 13.81
N VAL A 382 6.90 9.17 14.56
CA VAL A 382 6.08 9.76 15.63
C VAL A 382 6.76 9.73 16.98
N HIS A 383 7.46 8.63 17.30
CA HIS A 383 8.00 8.40 18.64
C HIS A 383 9.55 8.46 18.68
N ASN A 384 10.21 8.66 17.54
CA ASN A 384 11.67 8.50 17.39
C ASN A 384 12.16 7.14 17.92
N ASP A 385 11.32 6.12 17.77
CA ASP A 385 11.60 4.73 18.16
C ASP A 385 10.83 3.77 17.23
N PRO A 386 11.50 3.05 16.33
CA PRO A 386 10.85 2.14 15.40
C PRO A 386 10.16 0.96 16.09
N TRP A 387 10.42 0.76 17.37
CA TRP A 387 9.86 -0.34 18.16
C TRP A 387 8.66 0.08 19.01
N ALA A 388 8.33 1.36 19.05
CA ALA A 388 7.15 1.90 19.71
C ALA A 388 5.85 1.32 19.13
N PRO A 389 4.70 1.46 19.81
CA PRO A 389 3.40 1.07 19.27
C PRO A 389 3.09 1.75 17.94
N GLU A 390 2.29 1.08 17.09
CA GLU A 390 1.81 1.64 15.83
C GLU A 390 0.85 2.82 16.10
N PRO A 391 1.20 4.05 15.70
CA PRO A 391 0.38 5.22 15.97
C PRO A 391 -0.99 5.19 15.28
N ALA A 392 -1.06 4.58 14.08
CA ALA A 392 -2.28 4.44 13.30
C ALA A 392 -3.12 3.21 13.68
N CYS A 393 -2.88 2.59 14.84
CA CYS A 393 -3.74 1.53 15.35
C CYS A 393 -5.04 2.10 15.89
N TYR A 394 -6.15 1.79 15.22
CA TYR A 394 -7.49 2.27 15.55
C TYR A 394 -8.36 1.25 16.31
N LEU A 395 -7.80 0.11 16.73
CA LEU A 395 -8.48 -0.85 17.61
C LEU A 395 -8.53 -0.32 19.05
N THR A 396 -9.63 -0.62 19.73
CA THR A 396 -9.80 -0.27 21.15
C THR A 396 -8.93 -1.15 22.05
N ASP A 397 -8.73 -0.73 23.29
CA ASP A 397 -7.99 -1.51 24.27
C ASP A 397 -8.65 -2.87 24.54
N GLU A 398 -9.99 -2.93 24.57
CA GLU A 398 -10.76 -4.16 24.69
C GLU A 398 -10.53 -5.09 23.48
N GLU A 399 -10.59 -4.54 22.26
CA GLU A 399 -10.39 -5.32 21.02
C GLU A 399 -9.01 -5.94 20.95
N ILE A 400 -7.98 -5.30 21.47
CA ILE A 400 -6.61 -5.86 21.50
C ILE A 400 -6.31 -6.67 22.78
N GLY A 401 -7.21 -6.66 23.77
CA GLY A 401 -7.03 -7.31 25.05
C GLY A 401 -6.00 -6.61 25.94
N PHE A 402 -5.93 -5.27 25.89
CA PHE A 402 -5.04 -4.42 26.68
C PHE A 402 -5.70 -4.07 28.02
N THR A 403 -5.69 -5.04 28.94
CA THR A 403 -6.31 -4.93 30.27
C THR A 403 -5.56 -3.96 31.20
N ALA A 404 -6.19 -3.55 32.29
CA ALA A 404 -5.57 -2.70 33.31
C ALA A 404 -4.27 -3.33 33.90
N GLU A 405 -4.21 -4.66 33.99
CA GLU A 405 -2.99 -5.38 34.40
C GLU A 405 -1.87 -5.19 33.37
N LYS A 406 -2.16 -5.40 32.08
CA LYS A 406 -1.19 -5.19 31.01
C LYS A 406 -0.74 -3.74 30.88
N GLN A 407 -1.63 -2.77 31.16
CA GLN A 407 -1.27 -1.35 31.23
C GLN A 407 -0.25 -1.10 32.34
N LYS A 408 -0.44 -1.68 33.54
CA LYS A 408 0.54 -1.60 34.63
C LYS A 408 1.89 -2.22 34.25
N MET A 409 1.87 -3.39 33.54
CA MET A 409 3.09 -4.02 33.06
C MET A 409 3.87 -3.13 32.07
N VAL A 410 3.17 -2.52 31.11
CA VAL A 410 3.77 -1.62 30.12
C VAL A 410 4.38 -0.38 30.80
N LYS A 411 3.64 0.25 31.74
CA LYS A 411 4.15 1.37 32.54
C LYS A 411 5.38 1.00 33.36
N ALA A 412 5.37 -0.15 34.01
CA ALA A 412 6.52 -0.64 34.80
C ALA A 412 7.79 -0.86 33.96
N ARG A 413 7.64 -1.12 32.64
CA ARG A 413 8.75 -1.24 31.69
C ARG A 413 9.20 0.10 31.09
N GLY A 414 8.53 1.21 31.41
CA GLY A 414 8.78 2.52 30.77
C GLY A 414 8.37 2.54 29.29
N GLU A 415 7.42 1.69 28.88
CA GLU A 415 6.97 1.53 27.50
C GLU A 415 5.60 2.16 27.26
N ASP A 416 5.19 3.11 28.08
CA ASP A 416 3.89 3.81 27.98
C ASP A 416 4.00 4.97 26.98
N PHE A 417 3.89 4.63 25.69
CA PHE A 417 3.95 5.61 24.61
C PHE A 417 2.58 6.30 24.46
N PRO A 418 2.53 7.64 24.38
CA PRO A 418 1.28 8.34 24.09
C PRO A 418 0.83 8.01 22.67
N MET A 419 -0.46 7.67 22.54
CA MET A 419 -1.05 7.57 21.20
C MET A 419 -1.36 8.98 20.69
N PRO A 420 -1.05 9.31 19.42
CA PRO A 420 -1.29 10.64 18.89
C PRO A 420 -2.76 10.99 19.01
N ALA A 421 -3.04 12.14 19.60
CA ALA A 421 -4.36 12.75 19.59
C ALA A 421 -4.47 13.54 18.27
N PHE A 422 -5.23 13.02 17.31
CA PHE A 422 -5.60 13.83 16.14
C PHE A 422 -6.47 14.98 16.61
N SER A 423 -5.98 16.21 16.47
CA SER A 423 -6.47 17.40 17.18
C SER A 423 -7.81 17.94 16.69
N ARG A 424 -8.43 17.35 15.67
CA ARG A 424 -9.70 17.81 15.08
C ARG A 424 -10.85 16.86 15.38
N PRO A 425 -12.08 17.38 15.62
CA PRO A 425 -13.24 16.52 15.81
C PRO A 425 -13.53 15.69 14.55
N PRO A 426 -14.03 14.44 14.68
CA PRO A 426 -14.31 13.57 13.56
C PRO A 426 -15.33 14.20 12.61
N ARG A 427 -15.07 14.09 11.30
CA ARG A 427 -16.05 14.40 10.25
C ARG A 427 -16.89 13.16 9.98
N ARG A 428 -18.16 13.35 9.65
CA ARG A 428 -19.05 12.25 9.24
C ARG A 428 -19.05 12.14 7.73
N VAL A 429 -19.05 10.89 7.19
CA VAL A 429 -19.37 10.63 5.79
C VAL A 429 -20.83 10.98 5.60
N SER A 430 -21.13 11.97 4.75
CA SER A 430 -22.51 12.29 4.41
C SER A 430 -23.12 11.17 3.58
N PRO A 431 -24.33 10.66 3.93
CA PRO A 431 -25.06 9.78 3.02
C PRO A 431 -25.27 10.50 1.70
N GLN A 432 -24.93 9.88 0.58
CA GLN A 432 -25.32 10.43 -0.70
C GLN A 432 -26.85 10.37 -0.84
N PRO A 433 -27.50 11.43 -1.37
CA PRO A 433 -28.88 11.30 -1.81
C PRO A 433 -28.95 10.21 -2.86
N ALA A 434 -29.92 9.29 -2.73
CA ALA A 434 -30.17 8.24 -3.68
C ALA A 434 -30.20 8.83 -5.11
N SER A 435 -29.36 8.31 -6.00
CA SER A 435 -29.34 8.73 -7.40
C SER A 435 -30.74 8.51 -7.98
N SER A 436 -31.39 9.58 -8.43
CA SER A 436 -32.66 9.49 -9.15
C SER A 436 -32.46 8.58 -10.36
N PRO A 437 -33.39 7.67 -10.65
CA PRO A 437 -33.29 6.84 -11.85
C PRO A 437 -33.26 7.74 -13.10
N PRO A 438 -32.54 7.35 -14.16
CA PRO A 438 -32.47 8.13 -15.38
C PRO A 438 -33.90 8.35 -15.92
N ALA A 439 -34.22 9.59 -16.21
CA ALA A 439 -35.51 9.93 -16.84
C ALA A 439 -35.64 9.13 -18.13
N THR A 440 -36.61 8.24 -18.19
CA THR A 440 -37.03 7.58 -19.42
C THR A 440 -37.63 8.65 -20.33
N SER A 441 -36.90 9.04 -21.37
CA SER A 441 -37.43 9.86 -22.47
C SER A 441 -38.45 9.01 -23.22
N CYS A 442 -39.73 9.19 -22.94
CA CYS A 442 -40.78 8.78 -23.81
C CYS A 442 -40.75 9.69 -25.06
N THR A 443 -40.16 9.24 -26.13
CA THR A 443 -40.39 9.80 -27.47
C THR A 443 -41.75 9.25 -27.94
N GLY A 444 -42.78 10.06 -27.77
CA GLY A 444 -44.08 9.83 -28.39
C GLY A 444 -43.97 9.97 -29.91
N GLY A 445 -44.14 8.87 -30.61
CA GLY A 445 -44.41 8.89 -32.04
C GLY A 445 -45.80 9.49 -32.27
N THR A 446 -45.89 10.52 -33.09
CA THR A 446 -47.12 10.92 -33.77
C THR A 446 -46.98 10.53 -35.22
N GLU A 447 -47.76 9.51 -35.60
CA GLU A 447 -48.16 9.30 -36.96
C GLU A 447 -49.13 10.44 -37.41
N ALA A 448 -48.90 11.03 -38.56
CA ALA A 448 -49.86 11.51 -39.53
C ALA A 448 -49.14 11.74 -40.87
#